data_9f808d9550fb45db2d1c8296bbaca36d
#
_entry.id   9f808d9550fb45db2d1c8296bbaca36d
#
_cell.length_a   1.000
_cell.length_b   1.000
_cell.length_c   1.000
_cell.angle_alpha   90.00
_cell.angle_beta   90.00
_cell.angle_gamma   90.00
#
_symmetry.space_group_name_H-M   'P 1'
#
loop_
_entity.id
_entity.type
_entity.pdbx_description
1 polymer ?
#
loop_
_entity_poly.entity_id
_entity_poly.type
_entity_poly.pdbx_seq_one_letter_code
_entity_poly.pdbx_strand_id
1 'polypeptide(L)'
;SGQQRAVTSFGSGGGFSWRFPEQSWQQEAVGAYLTNPKAKLPSSADFARDGRATPELAALGEGYQVIAGGRTLSVGGTSASAPFFASLISLLNEYRLQHGQSPLGFLNPLIYDLASKGFTDITLGSNRIDRGAIPLREGYSCTDGWDAVTGWGTPRFQDILEYVKTLPAGRRQEEVVV
;
A
#
# COMPACT_ATOMS: atom_id res chain seq x y z
N SER A 1 -1.37 12.50 17.90
CA SER A 1 -1.14 12.10 16.51
C SER A 1 -2.27 12.62 15.66
N GLY A 2 -1.97 13.38 14.60
CA GLY A 2 -2.98 13.90 13.68
C GLY A 2 -3.59 12.77 12.84
N GLN A 3 -4.84 12.97 12.38
CA GLN A 3 -5.50 12.04 11.47
C GLN A 3 -4.77 12.04 10.11
N GLN A 4 -4.44 10.86 9.59
CA GLN A 4 -3.82 10.71 8.28
C GLN A 4 -4.85 10.95 7.17
N ARG A 5 -4.37 11.41 6.02
CA ARG A 5 -5.19 11.63 4.82
C ARG A 5 -4.39 11.36 3.55
N ALA A 6 -5.08 11.02 2.47
CA ALA A 6 -4.45 10.96 1.15
C ALA A 6 -3.87 12.34 0.77
N VAL A 7 -2.73 12.34 0.08
CA VAL A 7 -2.10 13.57 -0.40
C VAL A 7 -3.02 14.33 -1.35
N THR A 8 -2.89 15.65 -1.37
CA THR A 8 -3.72 16.55 -2.19
C THR A 8 -2.95 17.29 -3.27
N SER A 9 -1.62 17.31 -3.17
CA SER A 9 -0.74 17.97 -4.15
C SER A 9 -0.57 17.16 -5.43
N PHE A 10 -0.83 15.85 -5.37
CA PHE A 10 -0.88 14.96 -6.53
C PHE A 10 -1.90 13.83 -6.29
N GLY A 11 -2.43 13.22 -7.36
CA GLY A 11 -3.22 12.01 -7.26
C GLY A 11 -2.28 10.80 -7.15
N SER A 12 -2.34 10.05 -6.04
CA SER A 12 -1.62 8.80 -5.92
C SER A 12 -2.14 7.76 -6.93
N GLY A 13 -1.26 6.88 -7.41
CA GLY A 13 -1.67 5.78 -8.28
C GLY A 13 -2.56 4.80 -7.53
N GLY A 14 -3.65 4.38 -8.19
CA GLY A 14 -4.57 3.41 -7.63
C GLY A 14 -5.73 3.13 -8.58
N GLY A 15 -6.44 2.06 -8.35
CA GLY A 15 -7.54 1.62 -9.18
C GLY A 15 -7.43 0.16 -9.60
N PHE A 16 -7.98 -0.18 -10.78
CA PHE A 16 -8.19 -1.54 -11.22
C PHE A 16 -7.56 -1.75 -12.62
N SER A 17 -6.84 -2.84 -12.77
CA SER A 17 -6.14 -3.17 -14.01
C SER A 17 -7.08 -3.65 -15.11
N TRP A 18 -6.96 -3.10 -16.31
CA TRP A 18 -7.61 -3.60 -17.51
C TRP A 18 -6.96 -4.88 -18.06
N ARG A 19 -5.77 -5.24 -17.57
CA ARG A 19 -4.96 -6.32 -18.14
C ARG A 19 -4.84 -7.54 -17.25
N PHE A 20 -4.72 -7.31 -15.95
CA PHE A 20 -4.51 -8.37 -14.96
C PHE A 20 -5.78 -8.59 -14.16
N PRO A 21 -6.21 -9.85 -13.97
CA PRO A 21 -7.40 -10.15 -13.18
C PRO A 21 -7.16 -9.93 -11.69
N GLU A 22 -8.25 -9.75 -10.97
CA GLU A 22 -8.26 -9.75 -9.52
C GLU A 22 -7.61 -11.02 -8.96
N GLN A 23 -6.90 -10.87 -7.87
CA GLN A 23 -6.19 -11.96 -7.21
C GLN A 23 -6.99 -12.47 -5.99
N SER A 24 -6.88 -13.77 -5.72
CA SER A 24 -7.69 -14.42 -4.67
C SER A 24 -7.51 -13.79 -3.30
N TRP A 25 -6.30 -13.36 -2.94
CA TRP A 25 -6.00 -12.74 -1.63
C TRP A 25 -6.63 -11.36 -1.44
N GLN A 26 -7.09 -10.67 -2.50
CA GLN A 26 -7.67 -9.34 -2.40
C GLN A 26 -9.20 -9.31 -2.52
N GLN A 27 -9.83 -10.41 -2.95
CA GLN A 27 -11.25 -10.47 -3.30
C GLN A 27 -12.18 -9.98 -2.19
N GLU A 28 -11.93 -10.39 -0.95
CA GLU A 28 -12.76 -9.98 0.19
C GLU A 28 -12.67 -8.45 0.42
N ALA A 29 -11.45 -7.91 0.48
CA ALA A 29 -11.20 -6.49 0.71
C ALA A 29 -11.74 -5.62 -0.42
N VAL A 30 -11.46 -6.01 -1.66
CA VAL A 30 -11.92 -5.30 -2.87
C VAL A 30 -13.44 -5.37 -2.99
N GLY A 31 -14.04 -6.54 -2.77
CA GLY A 31 -15.49 -6.71 -2.77
C GLY A 31 -16.18 -5.82 -1.73
N ALA A 32 -15.61 -5.73 -0.52
CA ALA A 32 -16.10 -4.84 0.53
C ALA A 32 -16.04 -3.37 0.10
N TYR A 33 -14.93 -2.93 -0.51
CA TYR A 33 -14.78 -1.58 -1.02
C TYR A 33 -15.78 -1.25 -2.13
N LEU A 34 -15.91 -2.12 -3.13
CA LEU A 34 -16.78 -1.89 -4.30
C LEU A 34 -18.28 -1.89 -3.96
N THR A 35 -18.64 -2.46 -2.82
CA THR A 35 -20.04 -2.48 -2.31
C THR A 35 -20.28 -1.47 -1.20
N ASN A 36 -19.26 -0.75 -0.74
CA ASN A 36 -19.36 0.25 0.31
C ASN A 36 -20.14 1.48 -0.18
N PRO A 37 -21.29 1.83 0.43
CA PRO A 37 -22.10 2.96 -0.01
C PRO A 37 -21.42 4.34 0.19
N LYS A 38 -20.35 4.40 1.00
CA LYS A 38 -19.55 5.61 1.19
C LYS A 38 -18.47 5.77 0.11
N ALA A 39 -18.13 4.71 -0.60
CA ALA A 39 -17.09 4.75 -1.64
C ALA A 39 -17.61 5.56 -2.85
N LYS A 40 -16.87 6.61 -3.19
CA LYS A 40 -17.06 7.31 -4.47
C LYS A 40 -16.15 6.64 -5.50
N LEU A 41 -16.76 6.07 -6.50
CA LEU A 41 -16.10 5.36 -7.58
C LEU A 41 -16.28 6.14 -8.89
N PRO A 42 -15.34 6.06 -9.83
CA PRO A 42 -15.57 6.48 -11.21
C PRO A 42 -16.74 5.73 -11.85
N SER A 43 -17.19 6.18 -13.02
CA SER A 43 -18.18 5.45 -13.80
C SER A 43 -17.72 4.00 -14.03
N SER A 44 -18.65 3.06 -13.98
CA SER A 44 -18.36 1.64 -14.25
C SER A 44 -17.78 1.37 -15.65
N ALA A 45 -17.92 2.32 -16.58
CA ALA A 45 -17.29 2.28 -17.89
C ALA A 45 -15.80 2.67 -17.87
N ASP A 46 -15.33 3.30 -16.77
CA ASP A 46 -13.99 3.89 -16.69
C ASP A 46 -12.98 3.02 -15.93
N PHE A 47 -13.40 1.86 -15.41
CA PHE A 47 -12.49 0.91 -14.77
C PHE A 47 -12.95 -0.54 -14.89
N ALA A 48 -11.99 -1.47 -14.88
CA ALA A 48 -12.25 -2.91 -14.90
C ALA A 48 -12.55 -3.42 -13.49
N ARG A 49 -13.83 -3.64 -13.19
CA ARG A 49 -14.31 -3.99 -11.84
C ARG A 49 -13.74 -5.32 -11.31
N ASP A 50 -13.39 -6.22 -12.20
CA ASP A 50 -12.79 -7.54 -11.96
C ASP A 50 -11.25 -7.56 -12.15
N GLY A 51 -10.66 -6.38 -12.33
CA GLY A 51 -9.24 -6.23 -12.52
C GLY A 51 -8.44 -6.26 -11.21
N ARG A 52 -7.15 -6.55 -11.33
CA ARG A 52 -6.19 -6.46 -10.24
C ARG A 52 -6.26 -5.08 -9.60
N ALA A 53 -6.66 -5.02 -8.36
CA ALA A 53 -6.78 -3.77 -7.61
C ALA A 53 -5.45 -3.34 -6.97
N THR A 54 -5.20 -2.04 -6.93
CA THR A 54 -4.01 -1.39 -6.35
C THR A 54 -4.42 -0.08 -5.68
N PRO A 55 -3.60 0.43 -4.71
CA PRO A 55 -2.39 -0.12 -4.12
C PRO A 55 -2.69 -1.14 -3.01
N GLU A 56 -1.69 -1.85 -2.52
CA GLU A 56 -1.80 -2.70 -1.32
C GLU A 56 -1.80 -1.86 -0.04
N LEU A 57 -0.95 -0.82 -0.02
CA LEU A 57 -0.70 0.01 1.15
C LEU A 57 -0.22 1.41 0.74
N ALA A 58 -0.09 2.28 1.73
CA ALA A 58 0.45 3.62 1.60
C ALA A 58 1.63 3.86 2.52
N ALA A 59 2.38 4.90 2.24
CA ALA A 59 3.37 5.48 3.14
C ALA A 59 3.36 7.00 2.98
N LEU A 60 4.19 7.71 3.74
CA LEU A 60 4.30 9.16 3.63
C LEU A 60 4.50 9.57 2.17
N GLY A 61 3.63 10.45 1.66
CA GLY A 61 3.67 10.91 0.27
C GLY A 61 4.43 12.22 0.06
N GLU A 62 4.64 12.99 1.14
CA GLU A 62 5.25 14.32 1.11
C GLU A 62 6.11 14.55 2.35
N GLY A 63 7.02 15.53 2.27
CA GLY A 63 7.77 16.00 3.44
C GLY A 63 9.00 15.17 3.80
N TYR A 64 9.44 14.26 2.93
CA TYR A 64 10.73 13.57 3.12
C TYR A 64 11.88 14.59 3.10
N GLN A 65 12.68 14.60 4.15
CA GLN A 65 13.84 15.46 4.24
C GLN A 65 15.05 14.77 3.60
N VAL A 66 15.56 15.33 2.52
CA VAL A 66 16.70 14.81 1.76
C VAL A 66 17.83 15.83 1.79
N ILE A 67 19.02 15.42 2.18
CA ILE A 67 20.23 16.25 2.14
C ILE A 67 20.97 15.99 0.84
N ALA A 68 21.02 16.99 -0.03
CA ALA A 68 21.72 16.92 -1.31
C ALA A 68 22.53 18.20 -1.54
N GLY A 69 23.81 18.06 -1.90
CA GLY A 69 24.70 19.21 -2.10
C GLY A 69 24.79 20.15 -0.91
N GLY A 70 24.74 19.63 0.32
CA GLY A 70 24.76 20.41 1.56
C GLY A 70 23.48 21.19 1.88
N ARG A 71 22.39 20.95 1.15
CA ARG A 71 21.08 21.59 1.37
C ARG A 71 20.05 20.55 1.76
N THR A 72 19.15 20.93 2.66
CA THR A 72 17.97 20.13 3.00
C THR A 72 16.84 20.46 2.01
N LEU A 73 16.34 19.42 1.35
CA LEU A 73 15.23 19.49 0.38
C LEU A 73 14.05 18.71 0.94
N SER A 74 12.84 19.23 0.77
CA SER A 74 11.61 18.47 1.01
C SER A 74 11.19 17.79 -0.27
N VAL A 75 11.06 16.46 -0.24
CA VAL A 75 10.73 15.64 -1.41
C VAL A 75 9.41 14.91 -1.15
N GLY A 76 8.63 14.69 -2.20
CA GLY A 76 7.37 13.95 -2.16
C GLY A 76 7.18 13.08 -3.39
N GLY A 77 6.10 12.31 -3.38
CA GLY A 77 5.71 11.38 -4.42
C GLY A 77 5.67 9.94 -3.95
N THR A 78 4.89 9.11 -4.64
CA THR A 78 4.85 7.65 -4.41
C THR A 78 6.22 6.99 -4.64
N SER A 79 7.09 7.64 -5.43
CA SER A 79 8.49 7.26 -5.62
C SER A 79 9.33 7.33 -4.32
N ALA A 80 8.89 8.08 -3.32
CA ALA A 80 9.50 8.10 -1.99
C ALA A 80 8.82 7.09 -1.04
N SER A 81 7.51 6.87 -1.18
CA SER A 81 6.74 5.91 -0.38
C SER A 81 7.19 4.46 -0.61
N ALA A 82 7.45 4.08 -1.85
CA ALA A 82 7.83 2.71 -2.20
C ALA A 82 9.17 2.27 -1.57
N PRO A 83 10.29 3.01 -1.69
CA PRO A 83 11.55 2.63 -1.04
C PRO A 83 11.48 2.71 0.49
N PHE A 84 10.64 3.59 1.05
CA PHE A 84 10.39 3.59 2.49
C PHE A 84 9.82 2.23 2.94
N PHE A 85 8.77 1.73 2.30
CA PHE A 85 8.21 0.43 2.65
C PHE A 85 9.20 -0.71 2.37
N ALA A 86 9.94 -0.66 1.25
CA ALA A 86 10.97 -1.65 0.95
C ALA A 86 12.04 -1.72 2.06
N SER A 87 12.41 -0.60 2.66
CA SER A 87 13.37 -0.58 3.79
C SER A 87 12.80 -1.26 5.05
N LEU A 88 11.51 -1.10 5.33
CA LEU A 88 10.85 -1.82 6.44
C LEU A 88 10.86 -3.33 6.21
N ILE A 89 10.62 -3.77 4.97
CA ILE A 89 10.70 -5.20 4.61
C ILE A 89 12.14 -5.72 4.75
N SER A 90 13.15 -4.92 4.40
CA SER A 90 14.55 -5.30 4.61
C SER A 90 14.86 -5.55 6.10
N LEU A 91 14.35 -4.71 7.00
CA LEU A 91 14.50 -4.90 8.45
C LEU A 91 13.78 -6.16 8.95
N LEU A 92 12.58 -6.45 8.42
CA LEU A 92 11.85 -7.67 8.76
C LEU A 92 12.57 -8.93 8.24
N ASN A 93 13.13 -8.87 7.05
CA ASN A 93 13.93 -9.96 6.49
C ASN A 93 15.24 -10.15 7.26
N GLU A 94 15.90 -9.07 7.70
CA GLU A 94 17.08 -9.13 8.56
C GLU A 94 16.74 -9.83 9.88
N TYR A 95 15.64 -9.46 10.54
CA TYR A 95 15.18 -10.17 11.74
C TYR A 95 15.05 -11.68 11.48
N ARG A 96 14.38 -12.09 10.39
CA ARG A 96 14.17 -13.49 10.04
C ARG A 96 15.49 -14.23 9.81
N LEU A 97 16.39 -13.63 9.04
CA LEU A 97 17.71 -14.22 8.74
C LEU A 97 18.54 -14.42 10.01
N GLN A 98 18.56 -13.45 10.93
CA GLN A 98 19.25 -13.57 12.22
C GLN A 98 18.70 -14.70 13.09
N HIS A 99 17.41 -15.06 12.90
CA HIS A 99 16.78 -16.19 13.58
C HIS A 99 16.79 -17.49 12.77
N GLY A 100 17.60 -17.57 11.73
CA GLY A 100 17.73 -18.77 10.89
C GLY A 100 16.53 -19.09 10.02
N GLN A 101 15.68 -18.11 9.77
CA GLN A 101 14.46 -18.22 8.96
C GLN A 101 14.70 -17.69 7.54
N SER A 102 13.89 -18.15 6.57
CA SER A 102 13.94 -17.62 5.20
C SER A 102 13.31 -16.22 5.12
N PRO A 103 13.73 -15.35 4.17
CA PRO A 103 13.04 -14.10 3.87
C PRO A 103 11.56 -14.29 3.60
N LEU A 104 10.78 -13.21 3.71
CA LEU A 104 9.32 -13.23 3.57
C LEU A 104 8.83 -13.63 2.16
N GLY A 105 9.62 -13.38 1.13
CA GLY A 105 9.23 -13.68 -0.25
C GLY A 105 8.16 -12.72 -0.78
N PHE A 106 7.16 -13.26 -1.50
CA PHE A 106 6.07 -12.48 -2.09
C PHE A 106 5.11 -11.98 -1.01
N LEU A 107 4.99 -10.66 -0.88
CA LEU A 107 4.39 -10.01 0.29
C LEU A 107 2.87 -9.81 0.20
N ASN A 108 2.30 -9.81 -1.00
CA ASN A 108 0.92 -9.37 -1.15
C ASN A 108 -0.08 -10.19 -0.32
N PRO A 109 -0.05 -11.53 -0.31
CA PRO A 109 -0.93 -12.29 0.59
C PRO A 109 -0.75 -11.92 2.07
N LEU A 110 0.48 -11.76 2.52
CA LEU A 110 0.80 -11.36 3.90
C LEU A 110 0.19 -9.99 4.27
N ILE A 111 0.21 -9.03 3.35
CA ILE A 111 -0.37 -7.69 3.56
C ILE A 111 -1.88 -7.80 3.78
N TYR A 112 -2.57 -8.61 2.98
CA TYR A 112 -4.01 -8.81 3.12
C TYR A 112 -4.39 -9.65 4.35
N ASP A 113 -3.57 -10.61 4.75
CA ASP A 113 -3.75 -11.36 6.02
C ASP A 113 -3.58 -10.47 7.25
N LEU A 114 -2.63 -9.54 7.21
CA LEU A 114 -2.43 -8.55 8.25
C LEU A 114 -3.59 -7.55 8.32
N ALA A 115 -4.02 -7.04 7.19
CA ALA A 115 -5.11 -6.07 7.07
C ALA A 115 -4.99 -4.94 8.12
N SER A 116 -6.08 -4.58 8.79
CA SER A 116 -6.10 -3.53 9.81
C SER A 116 -5.21 -3.82 11.05
N LYS A 117 -4.75 -5.05 11.24
CA LYS A 117 -3.84 -5.41 12.35
C LYS A 117 -2.43 -4.90 12.14
N GLY A 118 -1.97 -4.74 10.89
CA GLY A 118 -0.61 -4.30 10.56
C GLY A 118 -0.52 -2.86 10.07
N PHE A 119 -1.65 -2.21 9.79
CA PHE A 119 -1.68 -0.90 9.13
C PHE A 119 -2.61 0.08 9.86
N THR A 120 -2.26 1.37 9.74
CA THR A 120 -3.14 2.48 10.15
C THR A 120 -3.94 2.90 8.94
N ASP A 121 -5.23 2.73 9.01
CA ASP A 121 -6.16 3.03 7.93
C ASP A 121 -6.25 4.54 7.65
N ILE A 122 -6.41 4.89 6.37
CA ILE A 122 -6.56 6.27 5.89
C ILE A 122 -7.94 6.42 5.26
N THR A 123 -8.85 7.01 5.98
CA THR A 123 -10.25 7.14 5.57
C THR A 123 -10.61 8.50 4.94
N LEU A 124 -9.63 9.40 4.82
CA LEU A 124 -9.83 10.75 4.31
C LEU A 124 -9.08 11.00 3.00
N GLY A 125 -9.81 11.49 2.01
CA GLY A 125 -9.24 11.95 0.75
C GLY A 125 -9.66 11.11 -0.45
N SER A 126 -8.96 11.34 -1.56
CA SER A 126 -9.17 10.66 -2.85
C SER A 126 -7.92 10.79 -3.70
N ASN A 127 -7.81 9.98 -4.75
CA ASN A 127 -6.79 10.15 -5.78
C ASN A 127 -7.32 10.88 -7.04
N ARG A 128 -8.44 11.58 -6.89
CA ARG A 128 -8.97 12.47 -7.93
C ARG A 128 -7.95 13.56 -8.26
N ILE A 129 -7.83 13.88 -9.55
CA ILE A 129 -6.95 14.93 -10.04
C ILE A 129 -7.80 16.07 -10.61
N ASP A 130 -7.63 17.27 -10.03
CA ASP A 130 -8.27 18.49 -10.50
C ASP A 130 -7.22 19.49 -11.00
N ARG A 131 -7.55 20.25 -12.03
CA ARG A 131 -6.78 21.39 -12.49
C ARG A 131 -7.59 22.65 -12.30
N GLY A 132 -7.40 23.29 -11.16
CA GLY A 132 -8.26 24.39 -10.73
C GLY A 132 -9.69 23.88 -10.50
N ALA A 133 -10.68 24.49 -11.15
CA ALA A 133 -12.09 24.11 -11.06
C ALA A 133 -12.48 22.97 -12.04
N ILE A 134 -11.57 22.48 -12.85
CA ILE A 134 -11.84 21.46 -13.88
C ILE A 134 -11.37 20.11 -13.40
N PRO A 135 -12.26 19.11 -13.21
CA PRO A 135 -11.84 17.75 -12.93
C PRO A 135 -11.14 17.19 -14.17
N LEU A 136 -9.89 16.75 -14.00
CA LEU A 136 -9.12 16.09 -15.07
C LEU A 136 -9.40 14.60 -15.12
N ARG A 137 -9.63 13.99 -13.96
CA ARG A 137 -10.02 12.59 -13.82
C ARG A 137 -10.85 12.41 -12.56
N GLU A 138 -11.94 11.68 -12.70
CA GLU A 138 -12.61 11.09 -11.55
C GLU A 138 -11.63 10.12 -10.87
N GLY A 139 -11.67 10.11 -9.54
CA GLY A 139 -10.81 9.27 -8.72
C GLY A 139 -11.63 8.40 -7.79
N TYR A 140 -10.93 7.54 -7.09
CA TYR A 140 -11.48 6.75 -6.01
C TYR A 140 -11.39 7.52 -4.70
N SER A 141 -12.32 7.27 -3.77
CA SER A 141 -12.27 7.86 -2.44
C SER A 141 -11.72 6.89 -1.40
N CYS A 142 -11.07 7.43 -0.37
CA CYS A 142 -10.74 6.67 0.82
C CYS A 142 -12.02 6.28 1.58
N THR A 143 -12.00 5.09 2.18
CA THR A 143 -13.06 4.56 3.05
C THR A 143 -12.46 3.71 4.17
N ASP A 144 -13.28 3.29 5.11
CA ASP A 144 -12.84 2.33 6.14
C ASP A 144 -12.41 0.99 5.48
N GLY A 145 -11.27 0.47 5.89
CA GLY A 145 -10.67 -0.74 5.34
C GLY A 145 -9.84 -0.49 4.09
N TRP A 146 -9.64 -1.51 3.27
CA TRP A 146 -8.90 -1.34 2.02
C TRP A 146 -9.65 -0.42 1.05
N ASP A 147 -8.93 0.48 0.41
CA ASP A 147 -9.46 1.32 -0.67
C ASP A 147 -8.46 1.49 -1.83
N ALA A 148 -8.97 1.89 -3.00
CA ALA A 148 -8.18 2.04 -4.22
C ALA A 148 -7.37 3.37 -4.27
N VAL A 149 -7.09 3.98 -3.14
CA VAL A 149 -6.29 5.20 -2.97
C VAL A 149 -5.05 4.94 -2.13
N THR A 150 -5.25 4.30 -0.96
CA THR A 150 -4.24 4.11 0.08
C THR A 150 -4.06 2.65 0.51
N GLY A 151 -4.78 1.73 -0.14
CA GLY A 151 -4.77 0.32 0.25
C GLY A 151 -5.20 0.15 1.70
N TRP A 152 -4.49 -0.66 2.47
CA TRP A 152 -4.71 -0.85 3.90
C TRP A 152 -4.19 0.31 4.76
N GLY A 153 -3.62 1.37 4.16
CA GLY A 153 -3.04 2.50 4.87
C GLY A 153 -1.55 2.34 5.19
N THR A 154 -1.07 3.02 6.23
CA THR A 154 0.37 3.09 6.55
C THR A 154 0.83 2.00 7.51
N PRO A 155 2.03 1.41 7.30
CA PRO A 155 2.54 0.30 8.10
C PRO A 155 2.81 0.70 9.55
N ARG A 156 2.37 -0.14 10.48
CA ARG A 156 2.77 -0.13 11.88
C ARG A 156 3.85 -1.19 12.08
N PHE A 157 5.11 -0.78 12.01
CA PHE A 157 6.25 -1.69 11.97
C PHE A 157 6.25 -2.71 13.12
N GLN A 158 5.97 -2.27 14.34
CA GLN A 158 5.98 -3.15 15.50
C GLN A 158 4.91 -4.25 15.40
N ASP A 159 3.70 -3.90 14.94
CA ASP A 159 2.62 -4.86 14.79
C ASP A 159 2.92 -5.89 13.69
N ILE A 160 3.52 -5.42 12.59
CA ILE A 160 3.96 -6.29 11.49
C ILE A 160 5.08 -7.21 11.98
N LEU A 161 6.04 -6.70 12.74
CA LEU A 161 7.13 -7.50 13.30
C LEU A 161 6.60 -8.59 14.24
N GLU A 162 5.68 -8.26 15.14
CA GLU A 162 5.07 -9.27 16.03
C GLU A 162 4.35 -10.36 15.24
N TYR A 163 3.65 -10.01 14.18
CA TYR A 163 3.05 -11.00 13.29
C TYR A 163 4.11 -11.86 12.57
N VAL A 164 5.16 -11.23 12.04
CA VAL A 164 6.27 -11.94 11.35
C VAL A 164 6.97 -12.94 12.25
N LYS A 165 7.07 -12.66 13.55
CA LYS A 165 7.61 -13.60 14.55
C LYS A 165 6.80 -14.89 14.66
N THR A 166 5.51 -14.85 14.37
CA THR A 166 4.62 -16.03 14.43
C THR A 166 4.69 -16.88 13.16
N LEU A 167 5.26 -16.39 12.09
CA LEU A 167 5.33 -17.09 10.82
C LEU A 167 6.31 -18.27 10.89
N PRO A 168 6.04 -19.38 10.15
CA PRO A 168 6.96 -20.52 10.09
C PRO A 168 8.32 -20.08 9.54
N ALA A 169 9.36 -20.82 9.92
CA ALA A 169 10.75 -20.53 9.51
C ALA A 169 10.95 -20.50 7.99
N GLY A 170 10.05 -21.12 7.22
CA GLY A 170 10.20 -21.32 5.78
C GLY A 170 11.17 -22.46 5.47
N ARG A 171 11.22 -22.90 4.22
CA ARG A 171 12.26 -23.83 3.77
C ARG A 171 13.55 -23.04 3.51
N ARG A 172 14.65 -23.42 4.13
CA ARG A 172 15.96 -22.99 3.63
C ARG A 172 16.07 -23.48 2.19
N GLN A 173 16.39 -22.62 1.25
CA GLN A 173 16.91 -23.08 -0.03
C GLN A 173 18.20 -23.83 0.30
N GLU A 174 18.23 -25.14 0.07
CA GLU A 174 19.49 -25.88 0.05
C GLU A 174 20.38 -25.16 -0.95
N GLU A 175 21.62 -24.85 -0.54
CA GLU A 175 22.60 -24.25 -1.43
C GLU A 175 22.71 -25.13 -2.68
N VAL A 176 22.22 -24.64 -3.80
CA VAL A 176 22.53 -25.24 -5.09
C VAL A 176 23.98 -24.84 -5.35
N VAL A 177 24.89 -25.71 -4.96
CA VAL A 177 26.29 -25.61 -5.35
C VAL A 177 26.31 -25.88 -6.86
N VAL A 178 26.56 -24.83 -7.64
CA VAL A 178 26.77 -24.90 -9.09
C VAL A 178 28.26 -25.07 -9.33
#